data_f2bfdf841899192c460368b0db175443
#
_entry.id   f2bfdf841899192c460368b0db175443
#
_cell.length_a   1.000
_cell.length_b   1.000
_cell.length_c   1.000
_cell.angle_alpha   90.00
_cell.angle_beta   90.00
_cell.angle_gamma   90.00
#
_symmetry.space_group_name_H-M   'P 1'
#
loop_
_entity.id
_entity.type
_entity.pdbx_description
1 polymer ?
#
loop_
_entity_poly.entity_id
_entity_poly.type
_entity_poly.pdbx_seq_one_letter_code
_entity_poly.pdbx_strand_id
1 'polypeptide(L)'
;MERLQGGTGMKKKLVGVLLTAAMAVSALAGCGSKQAAAPAESKAAEEKTETEQEATEEAEAAEGEEVLTVWCWDPNFNVYAMKQAEALYQKEHPNFKLDIQEKVYTDIEQSLITAAEAGNYDTLPDIFLMQDYSFHKDVANYPEIFTELTDSGIDFSQFSGGKLADSTVDGKHYGIPFDNGATIMAIRSDMVEKAGLTVEDFKDTTWSEFMELAKKVVDANGVPMLTSSGGSEIVIEMLQSAGASPMQDGEVKLVDNAALKKAIEVYKQLIDEGIMVDYTDWDQYIASMNKGEAAGVIQGCWIMSSIQAAEDQSGEWAIVNMPALDEIDGATNYANCGGASWAVSSNCKNTELAFDFLNATFGSSVDPVSYTHLRA
;
A
#
# COMPACT_ATOMS: atom_id res chain seq x y z
N MET A 1 -15.32 30.90 59.61
CA MET A 1 -16.78 30.77 59.51
C MET A 1 -17.02 30.07 58.20
N GLU A 2 -17.48 28.96 58.08
CA GLU A 2 -18.14 27.78 58.70
C GLU A 2 -18.05 26.73 57.59
N ARG A 3 -17.47 25.64 57.82
CA ARG A 3 -17.90 24.27 58.15
C ARG A 3 -19.28 23.86 57.63
N LEU A 4 -19.27 22.77 56.88
CA LEU A 4 -20.01 21.47 57.05
C LEU A 4 -19.67 20.59 55.85
N GLN A 5 -18.97 19.55 55.90
CA GLN A 5 -19.05 18.16 56.43
C GLN A 5 -20.33 17.38 56.05
N GLY A 6 -20.06 16.22 55.47
CA GLY A 6 -20.92 15.04 55.32
C GLY A 6 -20.76 14.41 53.93
N GLY A 7 -20.13 13.35 53.63
CA GLY A 7 -19.85 12.09 54.30
C GLY A 7 -20.94 11.07 54.00
N THR A 8 -20.68 10.15 53.05
CA THR A 8 -20.98 8.74 53.22
C THR A 8 -20.50 7.95 51.99
N GLY A 9 -19.66 7.00 52.23
CA GLY A 9 -19.26 5.97 51.27
C GLY A 9 -20.25 4.79 51.29
N MET A 10 -20.30 4.10 50.19
CA MET A 10 -20.84 2.74 50.16
C MET A 10 -20.18 1.91 49.05
N LYS A 11 -19.27 1.09 49.52
CA LYS A 11 -19.05 -0.36 49.28
C LYS A 11 -19.32 -0.93 47.87
N LYS A 12 -18.24 -1.48 47.36
CA LYS A 12 -18.12 -2.48 46.30
C LYS A 12 -19.09 -3.64 46.48
N LYS A 13 -19.72 -4.09 45.38
CA LYS A 13 -20.10 -5.49 45.24
C LYS A 13 -19.76 -5.94 43.81
N LEU A 14 -18.83 -6.88 43.70
CA LEU A 14 -18.67 -7.82 42.61
C LEU A 14 -20.00 -8.61 42.47
N VAL A 15 -20.44 -8.78 41.21
CA VAL A 15 -21.29 -9.92 40.86
C VAL A 15 -20.77 -10.44 39.53
N GLY A 16 -20.04 -11.56 39.61
CA GLY A 16 -19.77 -12.43 38.47
C GLY A 16 -21.02 -13.29 38.22
N VAL A 17 -21.37 -13.45 36.97
CA VAL A 17 -22.32 -14.48 36.55
C VAL A 17 -21.69 -15.26 35.39
N LEU A 18 -21.29 -16.47 35.72
CA LEU A 18 -21.12 -17.57 34.77
C LEU A 18 -22.50 -17.90 34.17
N LEU A 19 -22.55 -18.11 32.86
CA LEU A 19 -23.62 -18.90 32.27
C LEU A 19 -23.02 -19.95 31.34
N THR A 20 -23.03 -21.16 31.85
CA THR A 20 -22.76 -22.43 31.18
C THR A 20 -23.96 -22.86 30.34
N ALA A 21 -23.65 -23.50 29.23
CA ALA A 21 -24.36 -24.35 28.32
C ALA A 21 -25.73 -24.92 28.74
N ALA A 22 -26.66 -24.99 27.78
CA ALA A 22 -27.57 -26.11 27.64
C ALA A 22 -27.95 -26.30 26.15
N MET A 23 -27.52 -27.43 25.60
CA MET A 23 -28.10 -28.05 24.40
C MET A 23 -29.45 -28.65 24.80
N ALA A 24 -30.44 -28.55 23.96
CA ALA A 24 -31.57 -29.46 23.93
C ALA A 24 -32.02 -29.72 22.49
N VAL A 25 -31.86 -30.97 22.13
CA VAL A 25 -32.36 -31.66 20.95
C VAL A 25 -33.88 -31.77 21.05
N SER A 26 -34.59 -31.55 19.93
CA SER A 26 -35.93 -32.05 19.73
C SER A 26 -36.14 -32.50 18.30
N ALA A 27 -36.18 -33.80 18.13
CA ALA A 27 -36.66 -34.48 16.93
C ALA A 27 -38.16 -34.85 17.09
N LEU A 28 -38.76 -35.21 15.94
CA LEU A 28 -40.04 -35.90 15.70
C LEU A 28 -41.17 -34.96 15.20
N ALA A 29 -41.87 -35.21 14.17
CA ALA A 29 -42.16 -36.24 13.19
C ALA A 29 -43.48 -35.85 12.51
N GLY A 30 -43.71 -36.29 11.29
CA GLY A 30 -45.06 -36.40 10.76
C GLY A 30 -45.16 -36.25 9.22
N CYS A 31 -45.02 -37.35 8.53
CA CYS A 31 -45.90 -38.03 7.55
C CYS A 31 -46.71 -37.16 6.57
N GLY A 32 -46.62 -37.38 5.29
CA GLY A 32 -46.92 -38.44 4.34
C GLY A 32 -47.36 -37.79 3.03
N SER A 33 -47.16 -38.25 1.89
CA SER A 33 -47.53 -39.42 1.12
C SER A 33 -47.07 -39.27 -0.36
N LYS A 34 -46.46 -40.33 -0.86
CA LYS A 34 -46.51 -41.00 -2.17
C LYS A 34 -46.74 -40.23 -3.48
N GLN A 35 -45.82 -40.32 -4.47
CA GLN A 35 -45.92 -41.35 -5.51
C GLN A 35 -44.73 -41.36 -6.45
N ALA A 36 -44.43 -42.55 -6.96
CA ALA A 36 -43.22 -43.07 -7.57
C ALA A 36 -42.93 -42.62 -9.00
N ALA A 37 -41.67 -42.65 -9.38
CA ALA A 37 -41.10 -43.40 -10.52
C ALA A 37 -39.55 -43.27 -10.52
N ALA A 38 -38.90 -44.44 -10.62
CA ALA A 38 -37.44 -44.64 -10.75
C ALA A 38 -37.10 -44.89 -12.23
N PRO A 39 -35.81 -45.17 -12.62
CA PRO A 39 -34.49 -44.70 -12.12
C PRO A 39 -33.58 -44.19 -13.24
N ALA A 40 -32.51 -43.49 -12.92
CA ALA A 40 -31.34 -43.43 -13.73
C ALA A 40 -30.09 -43.26 -12.82
N GLU A 41 -29.16 -44.15 -12.94
CA GLU A 41 -27.87 -44.18 -12.25
C GLU A 41 -27.03 -42.94 -12.57
N SER A 42 -26.45 -42.35 -11.54
CA SER A 42 -25.24 -41.55 -11.67
C SER A 42 -24.44 -41.59 -10.38
N LYS A 43 -23.17 -41.91 -10.53
CA LYS A 43 -22.16 -42.21 -9.56
C LYS A 43 -22.02 -41.12 -8.48
N ALA A 44 -21.96 -41.56 -7.24
CA ALA A 44 -21.52 -40.76 -6.08
C ALA A 44 -20.07 -40.32 -6.27
N ALA A 45 -19.83 -38.99 -6.21
CA ALA A 45 -18.54 -38.43 -5.88
C ALA A 45 -18.57 -38.07 -4.39
N GLU A 46 -17.71 -38.68 -3.62
CA GLU A 46 -17.46 -38.33 -2.22
C GLU A 46 -16.78 -36.97 -2.17
N GLU A 47 -17.46 -36.03 -1.61
CA GLU A 47 -16.92 -34.71 -1.23
C GLU A 47 -16.16 -34.89 0.08
N LYS A 48 -14.83 -34.97 -0.02
CA LYS A 48 -13.93 -34.85 1.12
C LYS A 48 -13.82 -33.38 1.49
N THR A 49 -14.34 -33.05 2.66
CA THR A 49 -14.04 -31.82 3.36
C THR A 49 -12.58 -31.88 3.82
N GLU A 50 -11.69 -31.26 3.09
CA GLU A 50 -10.33 -30.97 3.57
C GLU A 50 -10.39 -29.72 4.43
N THR A 51 -10.14 -29.90 5.70
CA THR A 51 -9.81 -28.85 6.65
C THR A 51 -8.41 -28.38 6.27
N GLU A 52 -8.29 -27.17 5.75
CA GLU A 52 -7.01 -26.50 5.58
C GLU A 52 -6.39 -26.29 6.96
N GLN A 53 -5.43 -27.13 7.29
CA GLN A 53 -4.37 -26.80 8.23
C GLN A 53 -3.29 -26.12 7.39
N GLU A 54 -3.13 -24.82 7.54
CA GLU A 54 -1.91 -24.14 7.17
C GLU A 54 -0.75 -24.76 7.96
N ALA A 55 -0.06 -25.67 7.32
CA ALA A 55 1.27 -26.05 7.72
C ALA A 55 2.22 -25.00 7.13
N THR A 56 2.80 -24.18 7.98
CA THR A 56 4.05 -23.47 7.68
C THR A 56 5.09 -24.56 7.38
N GLU A 57 5.28 -24.90 6.11
CA GLU A 57 6.47 -25.58 5.64
C GLU A 57 7.63 -24.57 5.73
N GLU A 58 8.44 -24.67 6.77
CA GLU A 58 9.81 -24.20 6.70
C GLU A 58 10.46 -24.96 5.54
N ALA A 59 10.76 -24.26 4.45
CA ALA A 59 11.50 -24.84 3.34
C ALA A 59 12.91 -25.14 3.85
N GLU A 60 13.19 -26.43 4.18
CA GLU A 60 14.55 -26.89 4.37
C GLU A 60 15.31 -26.67 3.05
N ALA A 61 16.26 -25.74 3.05
CA ALA A 61 17.13 -25.50 1.90
C ALA A 61 17.86 -26.81 1.54
N ALA A 62 17.84 -27.18 0.25
CA ALA A 62 18.63 -28.26 -0.25
C ALA A 62 20.13 -27.98 -0.01
N GLU A 63 20.95 -28.97 0.27
CA GLU A 63 22.39 -28.75 0.54
C GLU A 63 23.04 -27.96 -0.61
N GLY A 64 23.46 -26.72 -0.32
CA GLY A 64 24.10 -25.80 -1.25
C GLY A 64 23.19 -24.71 -1.83
N GLU A 65 21.92 -24.62 -1.45
CA GLU A 65 21.05 -23.47 -1.78
C GLU A 65 21.30 -22.29 -0.82
N GLU A 66 21.42 -21.11 -1.38
CA GLU A 66 21.50 -19.82 -0.65
C GLU A 66 20.13 -19.16 -0.71
N VAL A 67 19.37 -19.19 0.38
CA VAL A 67 18.00 -18.70 0.43
C VAL A 67 17.93 -17.46 1.32
N LEU A 68 17.27 -16.40 0.83
CA LEU A 68 16.86 -15.23 1.62
C LEU A 68 15.35 -15.12 1.63
N THR A 69 14.79 -14.86 2.80
CA THR A 69 13.36 -14.60 2.99
C THR A 69 13.05 -13.13 2.78
N VAL A 70 11.96 -12.81 2.05
CA VAL A 70 11.61 -11.43 1.70
C VAL A 70 10.14 -11.17 2.00
N TRP A 71 9.83 -10.06 2.68
CA TRP A 71 8.46 -9.57 2.84
C TRP A 71 8.20 -8.34 1.99
N CYS A 72 7.15 -8.38 1.18
CA CYS A 72 6.63 -7.27 0.38
C CYS A 72 5.14 -7.49 0.07
N TRP A 73 4.45 -6.56 -0.62
CA TRP A 73 2.98 -6.55 -0.61
C TRP A 73 2.28 -6.55 -1.96
N ASP A 74 2.85 -5.99 -3.03
CA ASP A 74 2.14 -5.82 -4.30
C ASP A 74 2.64 -6.82 -5.35
N PRO A 75 1.78 -7.82 -5.74
CA PRO A 75 2.15 -8.86 -6.69
C PRO A 75 2.53 -8.32 -8.07
N ASN A 76 1.95 -7.20 -8.49
CA ASN A 76 2.16 -6.60 -9.80
C ASN A 76 3.34 -5.61 -9.83
N PHE A 77 3.82 -5.18 -8.68
CA PHE A 77 4.87 -4.17 -8.58
C PHE A 77 6.11 -4.70 -7.84
N ASN A 78 6.15 -4.63 -6.50
CA ASN A 78 7.37 -4.95 -5.76
C ASN A 78 7.68 -6.45 -5.66
N VAL A 79 6.67 -7.33 -5.56
CA VAL A 79 6.86 -8.79 -5.66
C VAL A 79 7.37 -9.16 -7.04
N TYR A 80 6.79 -8.58 -8.09
CA TYR A 80 7.27 -8.79 -9.46
C TYR A 80 8.71 -8.31 -9.64
N ALA A 81 9.05 -7.11 -9.17
CA ALA A 81 10.40 -6.55 -9.23
C ALA A 81 11.41 -7.45 -8.51
N MET A 82 11.05 -7.96 -7.32
CA MET A 82 11.91 -8.86 -6.55
C MET A 82 12.15 -10.19 -7.26
N LYS A 83 11.15 -10.77 -7.94
CA LYS A 83 11.31 -11.95 -8.79
C LYS A 83 12.23 -11.69 -10.00
N GLN A 84 12.17 -10.49 -10.57
CA GLN A 84 13.10 -10.12 -11.67
C GLN A 84 14.53 -9.92 -11.14
N ALA A 85 14.67 -9.35 -9.94
CA ALA A 85 15.96 -9.22 -9.27
C ALA A 85 16.58 -10.59 -8.96
N GLU A 86 15.79 -11.55 -8.45
CA GLU A 86 16.22 -12.92 -8.26
C GLU A 86 16.73 -13.54 -9.58
N ALA A 87 15.95 -13.46 -10.66
CA ALA A 87 16.32 -14.01 -11.95
C ALA A 87 17.57 -13.34 -12.56
N LEU A 88 17.80 -12.05 -12.25
CA LEU A 88 18.99 -11.33 -12.64
C LEU A 88 20.21 -11.86 -11.88
N TYR A 89 20.10 -11.95 -10.57
CA TYR A 89 21.17 -12.39 -9.68
C TYR A 89 21.57 -13.86 -9.92
N GLN A 90 20.59 -14.73 -10.20
CA GLN A 90 20.83 -16.15 -10.52
C GLN A 90 21.69 -16.39 -11.76
N LYS A 91 21.87 -15.41 -12.64
CA LYS A 91 22.77 -15.55 -13.80
C LYS A 91 24.22 -15.81 -13.39
N GLU A 92 24.64 -15.24 -12.27
CA GLU A 92 25.99 -15.41 -11.71
C GLU A 92 25.99 -16.29 -10.45
N HIS A 93 24.83 -16.43 -9.78
CA HIS A 93 24.62 -17.18 -8.53
C HIS A 93 23.51 -18.24 -8.70
N PRO A 94 23.74 -19.33 -9.46
CA PRO A 94 22.68 -20.26 -9.89
C PRO A 94 21.99 -21.01 -8.74
N ASN A 95 22.59 -21.06 -7.55
CA ASN A 95 22.02 -21.72 -6.37
C ASN A 95 21.26 -20.73 -5.45
N PHE A 96 21.23 -19.46 -5.79
CA PHE A 96 20.52 -18.43 -5.03
C PHE A 96 19.02 -18.53 -5.23
N LYS A 97 18.23 -18.35 -4.16
CA LYS A 97 16.78 -18.31 -4.18
C LYS A 97 16.23 -17.28 -3.21
N LEU A 98 15.06 -16.75 -3.53
CA LEU A 98 14.25 -15.95 -2.64
C LEU A 98 13.00 -16.74 -2.20
N ASP A 99 12.71 -16.75 -0.91
CA ASP A 99 11.41 -17.07 -0.35
C ASP A 99 10.62 -15.75 -0.18
N ILE A 100 9.86 -15.40 -1.22
CA ILE A 100 9.09 -14.14 -1.26
C ILE A 100 7.71 -14.40 -0.64
N GLN A 101 7.49 -13.83 0.53
CA GLN A 101 6.23 -13.89 1.27
C GLN A 101 5.45 -12.60 1.06
N GLU A 102 4.38 -12.69 0.29
CA GLU A 102 3.45 -11.59 0.08
C GLU A 102 2.62 -11.36 1.34
N LYS A 103 2.64 -10.13 1.85
CA LYS A 103 1.91 -9.72 3.06
C LYS A 103 1.34 -8.33 2.85
N VAL A 104 0.20 -8.04 3.45
CA VAL A 104 -0.33 -6.67 3.50
C VAL A 104 0.66 -5.78 4.26
N TYR A 105 0.90 -4.55 3.77
CA TYR A 105 1.90 -3.65 4.37
C TYR A 105 1.68 -3.41 5.87
N THR A 106 0.43 -3.22 6.29
CA THR A 106 0.09 -3.03 7.71
C THR A 106 0.46 -4.23 8.58
N ASP A 107 0.40 -5.44 8.02
CA ASP A 107 0.80 -6.66 8.74
C ASP A 107 2.33 -6.77 8.85
N ILE A 108 3.06 -6.28 7.82
CA ILE A 108 4.53 -6.17 7.89
C ILE A 108 4.91 -5.21 9.03
N GLU A 109 4.40 -3.97 9.00
CA GLU A 109 4.69 -2.96 10.02
C GLU A 109 4.33 -3.45 11.42
N GLN A 110 3.14 -4.04 11.61
CA GLN A 110 2.71 -4.58 12.90
C GLN A 110 3.59 -5.74 13.38
N SER A 111 4.06 -6.59 12.45
CA SER A 111 4.96 -7.70 12.79
C SER A 111 6.33 -7.20 13.25
N LEU A 112 6.88 -6.17 12.58
CA LEU A 112 8.13 -5.51 12.96
C LEU A 112 8.03 -4.90 14.37
N ILE A 113 6.98 -4.11 14.62
CA ILE A 113 6.73 -3.49 15.94
C ILE A 113 6.57 -4.56 17.03
N THR A 114 5.79 -5.61 16.75
CA THR A 114 5.56 -6.71 17.70
C THR A 114 6.86 -7.44 18.04
N ALA A 115 7.72 -7.68 17.05
CA ALA A 115 9.03 -8.30 17.28
C ALA A 115 9.93 -7.43 18.16
N ALA A 116 9.94 -6.11 17.93
CA ALA A 116 10.69 -5.15 18.74
C ALA A 116 10.19 -5.09 20.20
N GLU A 117 8.88 -4.96 20.39
CA GLU A 117 8.27 -4.92 21.73
C GLU A 117 8.48 -6.22 22.53
N ALA A 118 8.49 -7.35 21.82
CA ALA A 118 8.76 -8.67 22.42
C ALA A 118 10.25 -8.95 22.64
N GLY A 119 11.15 -8.20 21.98
CA GLY A 119 12.58 -8.48 21.93
C GLY A 119 12.90 -9.84 21.29
N ASN A 120 12.03 -10.27 20.36
CA ASN A 120 12.17 -11.54 19.62
C ASN A 120 12.10 -11.28 18.12
N TYR A 121 13.23 -11.41 17.45
CA TYR A 121 13.42 -11.11 16.03
C TYR A 121 13.44 -12.38 15.15
N ASP A 122 13.33 -13.58 15.73
CA ASP A 122 13.46 -14.85 15.02
C ASP A 122 12.37 -15.07 13.94
N THR A 123 11.27 -14.33 14.05
CA THR A 123 10.15 -14.40 13.10
C THR A 123 10.28 -13.40 11.94
N LEU A 124 11.29 -12.52 11.97
CA LEU A 124 11.51 -11.54 10.91
C LEU A 124 12.17 -12.16 9.69
N PRO A 125 11.90 -11.66 8.49
CA PRO A 125 12.55 -12.10 7.26
C PRO A 125 14.00 -11.60 7.21
N ASP A 126 14.76 -11.99 6.19
CA ASP A 126 16.08 -11.43 5.94
C ASP A 126 15.98 -10.03 5.34
N ILE A 127 15.05 -9.82 4.41
CA ILE A 127 14.81 -8.55 3.71
C ILE A 127 13.32 -8.20 3.81
N PHE A 128 13.02 -6.93 4.00
CA PHE A 128 11.64 -6.45 3.95
C PHE A 128 11.54 -5.08 3.29
N LEU A 129 10.40 -4.83 2.66
CA LEU A 129 10.12 -3.54 2.06
C LEU A 129 9.43 -2.63 3.08
N MET A 130 9.81 -1.37 3.11
CA MET A 130 9.21 -0.34 3.97
C MET A 130 8.76 0.85 3.14
N GLN A 131 7.58 1.36 3.44
CA GLN A 131 7.12 2.63 2.86
C GLN A 131 7.91 3.80 3.45
N ASP A 132 8.33 4.73 2.61
CA ASP A 132 9.23 5.83 2.98
C ASP A 132 8.69 6.69 4.13
N TYR A 133 7.39 6.96 4.14
CA TYR A 133 6.78 7.79 5.18
C TYR A 133 6.82 7.17 6.59
N SER A 134 6.96 5.85 6.70
CA SER A 134 7.13 5.14 7.96
C SER A 134 8.60 4.88 8.30
N PHE A 135 9.46 4.77 7.30
CA PHE A 135 10.82 4.24 7.43
C PHE A 135 11.64 4.97 8.49
N HIS A 136 11.74 6.30 8.37
CA HIS A 136 12.51 7.10 9.33
C HIS A 136 11.96 6.98 10.77
N LYS A 137 10.64 7.01 10.92
CA LYS A 137 9.97 6.84 12.22
C LYS A 137 10.31 5.48 12.86
N ASP A 138 10.27 4.43 12.05
CA ASP A 138 10.43 3.07 12.57
C ASP A 138 11.90 2.77 12.90
N VAL A 139 12.85 3.24 12.09
CA VAL A 139 14.29 3.16 12.45
C VAL A 139 14.59 3.97 13.73
N ALA A 140 14.00 5.16 13.87
CA ALA A 140 14.24 5.99 15.06
C ALA A 140 13.68 5.39 16.35
N ASN A 141 12.54 4.67 16.26
CA ASN A 141 11.88 4.08 17.42
C ASN A 141 12.33 2.65 17.72
N TYR A 142 12.71 1.88 16.68
CA TYR A 142 13.03 0.44 16.76
C TYR A 142 14.31 0.11 15.97
N PRO A 143 15.45 0.80 16.24
CA PRO A 143 16.68 0.61 15.46
C PRO A 143 17.19 -0.83 15.49
N GLU A 144 16.85 -1.60 16.50
CA GLU A 144 17.25 -2.99 16.68
C GLU A 144 16.63 -3.96 15.66
N ILE A 145 15.61 -3.55 14.91
CA ILE A 145 15.03 -4.35 13.81
C ILE A 145 15.93 -4.31 12.58
N PHE A 146 16.64 -3.20 12.36
CA PHE A 146 17.30 -2.87 11.13
C PHE A 146 18.80 -3.15 11.19
N THR A 147 19.34 -3.62 10.07
CA THR A 147 20.78 -3.67 9.85
C THR A 147 21.25 -2.37 9.17
N GLU A 148 22.30 -1.75 9.70
CA GLU A 148 22.90 -0.57 9.09
C GLU A 148 23.61 -0.94 7.77
N LEU A 149 23.37 -0.17 6.72
CA LEU A 149 23.85 -0.40 5.35
C LEU A 149 25.01 0.54 4.94
N THR A 150 25.41 1.47 5.79
CA THR A 150 26.41 2.52 5.43
C THR A 150 27.70 1.93 4.88
N ASP A 151 28.18 0.82 5.45
CA ASP A 151 29.41 0.14 5.06
C ASP A 151 29.14 -1.14 4.23
N SER A 152 27.95 -1.29 3.64
CA SER A 152 27.55 -2.47 2.86
C SER A 152 28.20 -2.61 1.49
N GLY A 153 28.95 -1.60 1.05
CA GLY A 153 29.53 -1.55 -0.30
C GLY A 153 28.58 -0.95 -1.36
N ILE A 154 27.37 -0.57 -0.98
CA ILE A 154 26.40 0.11 -1.87
C ILE A 154 26.83 1.56 -2.07
N ASP A 155 26.86 2.01 -3.32
CA ASP A 155 27.15 3.42 -3.66
C ASP A 155 25.87 4.27 -3.52
N PHE A 156 25.61 4.75 -2.31
CA PHE A 156 24.46 5.62 -2.03
C PHE A 156 24.49 6.96 -2.78
N SER A 157 25.63 7.38 -3.34
CA SER A 157 25.70 8.59 -4.14
C SER A 157 24.94 8.51 -5.48
N GLN A 158 24.54 7.31 -5.90
CA GLN A 158 23.74 7.09 -7.09
C GLN A 158 22.24 7.46 -6.91
N PHE A 159 21.81 7.62 -5.66
CA PHE A 159 20.41 7.93 -5.35
C PHE A 159 20.24 9.42 -5.07
N SER A 160 19.02 9.94 -5.31
CA SER A 160 18.70 11.32 -4.97
C SER A 160 18.73 11.53 -3.45
N GLY A 161 19.26 12.68 -3.01
CA GLY A 161 19.35 13.01 -1.58
C GLY A 161 18.00 13.06 -0.88
N GLY A 162 16.94 13.47 -1.59
CA GLY A 162 15.58 13.47 -1.05
C GLY A 162 15.09 12.06 -0.72
N LYS A 163 15.27 11.12 -1.63
CA LYS A 163 14.89 9.72 -1.44
C LYS A 163 15.71 9.04 -0.34
N LEU A 164 17.01 9.32 -0.28
CA LEU A 164 17.88 8.77 0.77
C LEU A 164 17.51 9.29 2.17
N ALA A 165 16.98 10.50 2.27
CA ALA A 165 16.61 11.10 3.56
C ALA A 165 15.55 10.25 4.29
N ASP A 166 14.64 9.59 3.56
CA ASP A 166 13.58 8.78 4.12
C ASP A 166 14.09 7.56 4.90
N SER A 167 15.20 6.96 4.44
CA SER A 167 15.84 5.78 5.05
C SER A 167 17.19 6.08 5.74
N THR A 168 17.51 7.36 5.95
CA THR A 168 18.75 7.80 6.63
C THR A 168 18.40 8.39 8.00
N VAL A 169 18.95 7.82 9.06
CA VAL A 169 18.78 8.29 10.44
C VAL A 169 20.14 8.54 11.05
N ASP A 170 20.36 9.71 11.66
CA ASP A 170 21.63 10.12 12.26
C ASP A 170 22.85 9.96 11.34
N GLY A 171 22.66 10.17 10.03
CA GLY A 171 23.70 10.06 9.00
C GLY A 171 24.04 8.62 8.60
N LYS A 172 23.27 7.63 9.02
CA LYS A 172 23.42 6.21 8.72
C LYS A 172 22.32 5.75 7.79
N HIS A 173 22.66 4.94 6.78
CA HIS A 173 21.72 4.37 5.84
C HIS A 173 21.17 3.04 6.37
N TYR A 174 19.84 2.86 6.33
CA TYR A 174 19.14 1.65 6.74
C TYR A 174 18.29 1.03 5.64
N GLY A 175 18.13 1.72 4.50
CA GLY A 175 17.38 1.25 3.36
C GLY A 175 18.06 1.53 2.04
N ILE A 176 17.85 0.64 1.08
CA ILE A 176 18.18 0.85 -0.33
C ILE A 176 16.93 1.36 -1.02
N PRO A 177 16.96 2.54 -1.65
CA PRO A 177 15.83 3.05 -2.42
C PRO A 177 15.33 2.05 -3.45
N PHE A 178 14.01 1.83 -3.48
CA PHE A 178 13.37 0.98 -4.47
C PHE A 178 12.64 1.81 -5.52
N ASP A 179 11.71 2.68 -5.10
CA ASP A 179 10.97 3.53 -6.01
C ASP A 179 10.74 4.93 -5.45
N ASN A 180 10.39 5.85 -6.34
CA ASN A 180 9.86 7.16 -6.01
C ASN A 180 8.41 7.21 -6.49
N GLY A 181 7.49 7.58 -5.60
CA GLY A 181 6.09 7.70 -5.92
C GLY A 181 5.73 9.02 -6.61
N ALA A 182 6.38 9.38 -7.73
CA ALA A 182 6.01 10.61 -8.45
C ALA A 182 4.50 10.59 -8.73
N THR A 183 3.78 11.62 -8.23
CA THR A 183 2.32 11.71 -8.41
C THR A 183 1.98 11.94 -9.86
N ILE A 184 1.09 11.10 -10.37
CA ILE A 184 0.50 11.21 -11.71
C ILE A 184 -1.03 11.31 -11.60
N MET A 185 -1.66 11.87 -12.61
CA MET A 185 -3.07 11.68 -12.87
C MET A 185 -3.21 10.78 -14.10
N ALA A 186 -3.66 9.55 -13.89
CA ALA A 186 -3.99 8.63 -14.97
C ALA A 186 -5.49 8.74 -15.27
N ILE A 187 -5.85 8.96 -16.55
CA ILE A 187 -7.23 9.17 -16.99
C ILE A 187 -7.56 8.30 -18.20
N ARG A 188 -8.80 7.86 -18.29
CA ARG A 188 -9.38 7.13 -19.41
C ARG A 188 -9.63 8.08 -20.59
N SER A 189 -8.76 8.00 -21.59
CA SER A 189 -8.83 8.84 -22.80
C SER A 189 -10.16 8.66 -23.56
N ASP A 190 -10.67 7.45 -23.66
CA ASP A 190 -11.96 7.14 -24.30
C ASP A 190 -13.15 7.80 -23.56
N MET A 191 -13.12 7.83 -22.22
CA MET A 191 -14.15 8.49 -21.40
C MET A 191 -14.06 10.02 -21.51
N VAL A 192 -12.85 10.55 -21.61
CA VAL A 192 -12.58 11.98 -21.86
C VAL A 192 -13.09 12.40 -23.24
N GLU A 193 -12.77 11.62 -24.27
CA GLU A 193 -13.24 11.88 -25.66
C GLU A 193 -14.77 11.82 -25.76
N LYS A 194 -15.42 10.88 -25.06
CA LYS A 194 -16.88 10.78 -25.00
C LYS A 194 -17.53 12.03 -24.41
N ALA A 195 -16.84 12.72 -23.51
CA ALA A 195 -17.27 14.01 -22.96
C ALA A 195 -17.00 15.21 -23.90
N GLY A 196 -16.42 14.96 -25.08
CA GLY A 196 -16.06 16.01 -26.04
C GLY A 196 -14.81 16.80 -25.66
N LEU A 197 -13.95 16.20 -24.83
CA LEU A 197 -12.69 16.76 -24.31
C LEU A 197 -11.51 15.97 -24.88
N THR A 198 -10.31 16.49 -24.65
CA THR A 198 -9.03 15.84 -24.96
C THR A 198 -8.22 15.67 -23.68
N VAL A 199 -7.28 14.74 -23.68
CA VAL A 199 -6.34 14.56 -22.57
C VAL A 199 -5.54 15.83 -22.27
N GLU A 200 -5.19 16.60 -23.30
CA GLU A 200 -4.43 17.86 -23.16
C GLU A 200 -5.22 18.94 -22.39
N ASP A 201 -6.55 18.89 -22.39
CA ASP A 201 -7.37 19.84 -21.59
C ASP A 201 -7.16 19.68 -20.09
N PHE A 202 -6.66 18.52 -19.62
CA PHE A 202 -6.41 18.23 -18.21
C PHE A 202 -5.00 18.56 -17.75
N LYS A 203 -4.10 18.93 -18.67
CA LYS A 203 -2.72 19.21 -18.36
C LYS A 203 -2.54 20.60 -17.76
N ASP A 204 -1.67 20.70 -16.76
CA ASP A 204 -1.32 21.95 -16.09
C ASP A 204 -2.54 22.76 -15.54
N THR A 205 -3.62 22.05 -15.18
CA THR A 205 -4.84 22.68 -14.64
C THR A 205 -4.66 23.05 -13.17
N THR A 206 -5.50 23.98 -12.70
CA THR A 206 -5.82 24.15 -11.29
C THR A 206 -6.96 23.20 -10.88
N TRP A 207 -7.17 23.00 -9.57
CA TRP A 207 -8.28 22.17 -9.10
C TRP A 207 -9.65 22.71 -9.52
N SER A 208 -9.84 24.04 -9.59
CA SER A 208 -11.08 24.62 -10.07
C SER A 208 -11.33 24.31 -11.53
N GLU A 209 -10.33 24.47 -12.39
CA GLU A 209 -10.40 24.14 -13.82
C GLU A 209 -10.63 22.64 -14.02
N PHE A 210 -9.91 21.80 -13.30
CA PHE A 210 -10.09 20.35 -13.32
C PHE A 210 -11.53 19.95 -12.98
N MET A 211 -12.11 20.49 -11.91
CA MET A 211 -13.48 20.15 -11.49
C MET A 211 -14.52 20.51 -12.56
N GLU A 212 -14.31 21.61 -13.31
CA GLU A 212 -15.18 21.98 -14.43
C GLU A 212 -15.12 20.97 -15.59
N LEU A 213 -13.92 20.46 -15.89
CA LEU A 213 -13.72 19.43 -16.89
C LEU A 213 -14.26 18.07 -16.41
N ALA A 214 -13.96 17.72 -15.16
CA ALA A 214 -14.38 16.48 -14.51
C ALA A 214 -15.91 16.30 -14.53
N LYS A 215 -16.67 17.35 -14.24
CA LYS A 215 -18.15 17.32 -14.31
C LYS A 215 -18.65 16.89 -15.68
N LYS A 216 -18.03 17.36 -16.76
CA LYS A 216 -18.40 16.96 -18.14
C LYS A 216 -18.14 15.47 -18.37
N VAL A 217 -17.02 14.96 -17.81
CA VAL A 217 -16.70 13.51 -17.93
C VAL A 217 -17.70 12.68 -17.13
N VAL A 218 -18.03 13.10 -15.88
CA VAL A 218 -19.07 12.46 -15.04
C VAL A 218 -20.41 12.43 -15.75
N ASP A 219 -20.87 13.59 -16.29
CA ASP A 219 -22.16 13.71 -16.99
C ASP A 219 -22.24 12.83 -18.24
N ALA A 220 -21.13 12.70 -18.99
CA ALA A 220 -21.09 11.90 -20.22
C ALA A 220 -21.01 10.41 -19.95
N ASN A 221 -20.38 9.98 -18.87
CA ASN A 221 -20.06 8.58 -18.60
C ASN A 221 -20.94 7.95 -17.51
N GLY A 222 -21.45 8.75 -16.56
CA GLY A 222 -22.24 8.26 -15.44
C GLY A 222 -21.41 7.56 -14.33
N VAL A 223 -20.09 7.81 -14.34
CA VAL A 223 -19.14 7.32 -13.33
C VAL A 223 -18.34 8.51 -12.79
N PRO A 224 -17.78 8.44 -11.56
CA PRO A 224 -16.90 9.47 -11.04
C PRO A 224 -15.68 9.70 -11.94
N MET A 225 -15.18 10.94 -11.95
CA MET A 225 -13.92 11.26 -12.65
C MET A 225 -12.72 10.62 -11.96
N LEU A 226 -12.71 10.60 -10.61
CA LEU A 226 -11.61 10.05 -9.83
C LEU A 226 -12.08 8.95 -8.87
N THR A 227 -11.18 8.00 -8.64
CA THR A 227 -11.23 7.07 -7.52
C THR A 227 -10.05 7.31 -6.58
N SER A 228 -10.22 7.06 -5.28
CA SER A 228 -9.20 7.25 -4.25
C SER A 228 -9.22 6.10 -3.25
N SER A 229 -8.06 5.78 -2.67
CA SER A 229 -7.90 4.80 -1.57
C SER A 229 -8.04 5.42 -0.18
N GLY A 230 -8.41 6.69 -0.11
CA GLY A 230 -8.62 7.45 1.12
C GLY A 230 -8.15 8.90 1.00
N GLY A 231 -8.94 9.80 1.57
CA GLY A 231 -8.73 11.25 1.40
C GLY A 231 -7.44 11.81 1.98
N SER A 232 -6.72 11.09 2.84
CA SER A 232 -5.47 11.58 3.42
C SER A 232 -4.35 11.69 2.39
N GLU A 233 -4.25 10.76 1.45
CA GLU A 233 -3.18 10.75 0.44
C GLU A 233 -3.30 11.95 -0.49
N ILE A 234 -4.45 12.14 -1.12
CA ILE A 234 -4.67 13.26 -2.06
C ILE A 234 -4.53 14.64 -1.39
N VAL A 235 -4.89 14.76 -0.10
CA VAL A 235 -4.67 15.99 0.67
C VAL A 235 -3.18 16.25 0.89
N ILE A 236 -2.39 15.21 1.19
CA ILE A 236 -0.94 15.32 1.34
C ILE A 236 -0.27 15.68 0.02
N GLU A 237 -0.69 15.07 -1.10
CA GLU A 237 -0.20 15.39 -2.44
C GLU A 237 -0.46 16.87 -2.79
N MET A 238 -1.67 17.38 -2.50
CA MET A 238 -1.99 18.79 -2.67
C MET A 238 -1.09 19.70 -1.81
N LEU A 239 -0.80 19.32 -0.56
CA LEU A 239 0.11 20.07 0.31
C LEU A 239 1.54 20.09 -0.23
N GLN A 240 2.05 18.95 -0.65
CA GLN A 240 3.40 18.84 -1.24
C GLN A 240 3.50 19.67 -2.52
N SER A 241 2.49 19.63 -3.39
CA SER A 241 2.44 20.41 -4.63
C SER A 241 2.49 21.92 -4.37
N ALA A 242 2.02 22.35 -3.20
CA ALA A 242 2.07 23.73 -2.72
C ALA A 242 3.32 24.06 -1.89
N GLY A 243 4.30 23.13 -1.79
CA GLY A 243 5.46 23.30 -0.93
C GLY A 243 5.12 23.42 0.56
N ALA A 244 3.94 22.93 0.97
CA ALA A 244 3.42 23.03 2.34
C ALA A 244 3.47 21.67 3.04
N SER A 245 3.48 21.71 4.38
CA SER A 245 3.47 20.53 5.23
C SER A 245 2.57 20.77 6.43
N PRO A 246 1.92 19.73 6.99
CA PRO A 246 1.25 19.83 8.28
C PRO A 246 2.26 19.94 9.44
N MET A 247 3.55 19.72 9.18
CA MET A 247 4.65 19.88 10.11
C MET A 247 5.55 21.03 9.66
N GLN A 248 5.90 21.93 10.56
CA GLN A 248 6.86 23.03 10.31
C GLN A 248 7.75 23.17 11.53
N ASP A 249 9.06 23.20 11.34
CA ASP A 249 10.07 23.32 12.42
C ASP A 249 9.88 22.27 13.54
N GLY A 250 9.46 21.06 13.20
CA GLY A 250 9.20 19.98 14.14
C GLY A 250 7.88 20.11 14.93
N GLU A 251 7.06 21.11 14.63
CA GLU A 251 5.75 21.32 15.27
C GLU A 251 4.59 21.09 14.31
N VAL A 252 3.47 20.57 14.84
CA VAL A 252 2.23 20.41 14.07
C VAL A 252 1.58 21.77 13.81
N LYS A 253 1.40 22.15 12.55
CA LYS A 253 0.79 23.41 12.07
C LYS A 253 -0.45 23.10 11.22
N LEU A 254 -1.60 22.92 11.87
CA LEU A 254 -2.87 22.63 11.20
C LEU A 254 -3.75 23.88 11.04
N VAL A 255 -3.84 24.73 12.06
CA VAL A 255 -4.84 25.80 12.14
C VAL A 255 -4.54 26.96 11.19
N ASP A 256 -3.28 27.38 11.10
CA ASP A 256 -2.87 28.55 10.29
C ASP A 256 -2.21 28.13 8.95
N ASN A 257 -2.53 26.93 8.46
CA ASN A 257 -2.03 26.40 7.21
C ASN A 257 -3.05 26.62 6.09
N ALA A 258 -2.86 27.67 5.29
CA ALA A 258 -3.78 28.03 4.21
C ALA A 258 -3.87 26.93 3.13
N ALA A 259 -2.74 26.30 2.80
CA ALA A 259 -2.71 25.21 1.82
C ALA A 259 -3.49 23.98 2.31
N LEU A 260 -3.34 23.61 3.59
CA LEU A 260 -4.10 22.50 4.18
C LEU A 260 -5.60 22.79 4.17
N LYS A 261 -5.98 23.99 4.55
CA LYS A 261 -7.40 24.41 4.50
C LYS A 261 -7.95 24.27 3.08
N LYS A 262 -7.23 24.80 2.08
CA LYS A 262 -7.64 24.74 0.68
C LYS A 262 -7.71 23.30 0.17
N ALA A 263 -6.73 22.46 0.50
CA ALA A 263 -6.71 21.04 0.13
C ALA A 263 -7.92 20.28 0.69
N ILE A 264 -8.29 20.51 1.96
CA ILE A 264 -9.48 19.92 2.58
C ILE A 264 -10.77 20.45 1.92
N GLU A 265 -10.84 21.73 1.56
CA GLU A 265 -11.99 22.29 0.84
C GLU A 265 -12.15 21.65 -0.54
N VAL A 266 -11.06 21.50 -1.29
CA VAL A 266 -11.05 20.82 -2.60
C VAL A 266 -11.48 19.35 -2.43
N TYR A 267 -10.88 18.62 -1.51
CA TYR A 267 -11.25 17.22 -1.24
C TYR A 267 -12.74 17.08 -0.95
N LYS A 268 -13.24 17.91 -0.03
CA LYS A 268 -14.66 17.92 0.32
C LYS A 268 -15.55 18.19 -0.90
N GLN A 269 -15.17 19.15 -1.75
CA GLN A 269 -15.92 19.49 -2.95
C GLN A 269 -15.93 18.33 -3.96
N LEU A 270 -14.81 17.65 -4.17
CA LEU A 270 -14.72 16.48 -5.04
C LEU A 270 -15.71 15.37 -4.63
N ILE A 271 -15.83 15.11 -3.33
CA ILE A 271 -16.78 14.12 -2.78
C ILE A 271 -18.24 14.64 -2.87
N ASP A 272 -18.53 15.85 -2.39
CA ASP A 272 -19.88 16.40 -2.34
C ASP A 272 -20.52 16.53 -3.73
N GLU A 273 -19.72 16.79 -4.76
CA GLU A 273 -20.17 16.92 -6.15
C GLU A 273 -20.14 15.60 -6.94
N GLY A 274 -19.72 14.50 -6.30
CA GLY A 274 -19.65 13.18 -6.94
C GLY A 274 -18.57 13.06 -8.03
N ILE A 275 -17.58 13.96 -8.00
CA ILE A 275 -16.44 13.91 -8.92
C ILE A 275 -15.47 12.81 -8.52
N MET A 276 -15.34 12.54 -7.22
CA MET A 276 -14.47 11.51 -6.68
C MET A 276 -15.23 10.57 -5.75
N VAL A 277 -14.83 9.31 -5.74
CA VAL A 277 -15.29 8.28 -4.80
C VAL A 277 -14.09 7.73 -4.03
N ASP A 278 -14.26 7.59 -2.70
CA ASP A 278 -13.28 6.96 -1.83
C ASP A 278 -13.64 5.51 -1.54
N TYR A 279 -12.64 4.64 -1.60
CA TYR A 279 -12.71 3.27 -1.14
C TYR A 279 -11.80 3.09 0.08
N THR A 280 -12.26 2.34 1.06
CA THR A 280 -11.46 1.97 2.24
C THR A 280 -10.82 0.59 2.10
N ASP A 281 -11.21 -0.13 1.07
CA ASP A 281 -10.71 -1.46 0.73
C ASP A 281 -9.87 -1.37 -0.54
N TRP A 282 -8.63 -1.87 -0.48
CA TRP A 282 -7.68 -1.78 -1.57
C TRP A 282 -8.14 -2.50 -2.83
N ASP A 283 -8.70 -3.70 -2.70
CA ASP A 283 -9.15 -4.49 -3.85
C ASP A 283 -10.31 -3.82 -4.57
N GLN A 284 -11.23 -3.18 -3.81
CA GLN A 284 -12.32 -2.40 -4.40
C GLN A 284 -11.81 -1.16 -5.12
N TYR A 285 -10.82 -0.48 -4.54
CA TYR A 285 -10.17 0.66 -5.18
C TYR A 285 -9.54 0.27 -6.53
N ILE A 286 -8.72 -0.78 -6.57
CA ILE A 286 -8.13 -1.28 -7.82
C ILE A 286 -9.21 -1.76 -8.80
N ALA A 287 -10.23 -2.48 -8.30
CA ALA A 287 -11.32 -2.96 -9.12
C ALA A 287 -12.12 -1.81 -9.77
N SER A 288 -12.26 -0.66 -9.12
CA SER A 288 -12.98 0.49 -9.67
C SER A 288 -12.34 1.00 -10.97
N MET A 289 -11.01 1.01 -11.06
CA MET A 289 -10.26 1.35 -12.27
C MET A 289 -10.39 0.25 -13.32
N ASN A 290 -10.14 -1.00 -12.94
CA ASN A 290 -10.07 -2.13 -13.86
C ASN A 290 -11.44 -2.53 -14.43
N LYS A 291 -12.54 -2.12 -13.81
CA LYS A 291 -13.91 -2.31 -14.33
C LYS A 291 -14.49 -1.06 -15.01
N GLY A 292 -13.73 0.03 -15.06
CA GLY A 292 -14.22 1.30 -15.62
C GLY A 292 -15.31 1.96 -14.78
N GLU A 293 -15.32 1.72 -13.47
CA GLU A 293 -16.26 2.35 -12.51
C GLU A 293 -15.80 3.76 -12.11
N ALA A 294 -14.61 4.19 -12.52
CA ALA A 294 -14.09 5.55 -12.45
C ALA A 294 -13.31 5.88 -13.73
N ALA A 295 -13.28 7.16 -14.10
CA ALA A 295 -12.60 7.62 -15.32
C ALA A 295 -11.11 7.95 -15.09
N GLY A 296 -10.62 7.94 -13.85
CA GLY A 296 -9.23 8.26 -13.55
C GLY A 296 -8.86 8.10 -12.09
N VAL A 297 -7.60 8.35 -11.82
CA VAL A 297 -6.98 8.28 -10.49
C VAL A 297 -5.83 9.29 -10.40
N ILE A 298 -5.63 9.89 -9.23
CA ILE A 298 -4.42 10.61 -8.86
C ILE A 298 -3.71 9.75 -7.83
N GLN A 299 -2.46 9.35 -8.12
CA GLN A 299 -1.71 8.46 -7.26
C GLN A 299 -0.22 8.46 -7.66
N GLY A 300 0.64 7.84 -6.86
CA GLY A 300 2.02 7.59 -7.26
C GLY A 300 2.11 6.74 -8.54
N CYS A 301 3.14 6.96 -9.33
CA CYS A 301 3.31 6.30 -10.65
C CYS A 301 3.33 4.75 -10.57
N TRP A 302 3.54 4.17 -9.40
CA TRP A 302 3.47 2.73 -9.13
C TRP A 302 2.07 2.14 -9.39
N ILE A 303 0.99 2.96 -9.36
CA ILE A 303 -0.38 2.51 -9.65
C ILE A 303 -0.54 1.98 -11.07
N MET A 304 0.36 2.36 -11.99
CA MET A 304 0.31 1.95 -13.38
C MET A 304 0.36 0.43 -13.56
N SER A 305 1.07 -0.30 -12.69
CA SER A 305 1.11 -1.76 -12.72
C SER A 305 -0.28 -2.37 -12.49
N SER A 306 -1.04 -1.82 -11.55
CA SER A 306 -2.42 -2.25 -11.25
C SER A 306 -3.41 -1.85 -12.34
N ILE A 307 -3.23 -0.68 -12.97
CA ILE A 307 -4.04 -0.27 -14.13
C ILE A 307 -3.79 -1.21 -15.32
N GLN A 308 -2.54 -1.55 -15.60
CA GLN A 308 -2.15 -2.41 -16.71
C GLN A 308 -2.62 -3.87 -16.56
N ALA A 309 -3.03 -4.30 -15.37
CA ALA A 309 -3.63 -5.62 -15.16
C ALA A 309 -4.96 -5.81 -15.90
N ALA A 310 -5.66 -4.71 -16.26
CA ALA A 310 -6.86 -4.74 -17.12
C ALA A 310 -6.46 -4.69 -18.61
N GLU A 311 -6.11 -5.86 -19.16
CA GLU A 311 -5.65 -5.99 -20.56
C GLU A 311 -6.68 -5.46 -21.60
N ASP A 312 -7.96 -5.53 -21.29
CA ASP A 312 -9.07 -5.04 -22.12
C ASP A 312 -9.15 -3.51 -22.21
N GLN A 313 -8.43 -2.80 -21.33
CA GLN A 313 -8.30 -1.33 -21.35
C GLN A 313 -6.95 -0.86 -21.93
N SER A 314 -6.21 -1.77 -22.57
CA SER A 314 -4.90 -1.44 -23.14
C SER A 314 -5.00 -0.34 -24.20
N GLY A 315 -4.23 0.75 -24.00
CA GLY A 315 -4.21 1.92 -24.87
C GLY A 315 -5.30 2.96 -24.59
N GLU A 316 -6.17 2.72 -23.59
CA GLU A 316 -7.24 3.66 -23.21
C GLU A 316 -6.86 4.60 -22.06
N TRP A 317 -5.69 4.43 -21.47
CA TRP A 317 -5.20 5.28 -20.40
C TRP A 317 -4.15 6.27 -20.88
N ALA A 318 -4.24 7.50 -20.39
CA ALA A 318 -3.26 8.56 -20.58
C ALA A 318 -2.80 9.13 -19.26
N ILE A 319 -1.56 9.61 -19.20
CA ILE A 319 -0.97 10.21 -18.00
C ILE A 319 -0.81 11.70 -18.22
N VAL A 320 -1.26 12.47 -17.24
CA VAL A 320 -1.01 13.91 -17.12
C VAL A 320 -0.57 14.22 -15.69
N ASN A 321 -0.13 15.45 -15.43
CA ASN A 321 0.17 15.90 -14.07
C ASN A 321 -1.11 16.16 -13.26
N MET A 322 -1.00 16.14 -11.93
CA MET A 322 -2.10 16.49 -11.03
C MET A 322 -2.45 17.98 -11.10
N PRO A 323 -3.68 18.39 -10.73
CA PRO A 323 -4.03 19.81 -10.66
C PRO A 323 -3.30 20.55 -9.53
N ALA A 324 -2.96 21.83 -9.74
CA ALA A 324 -2.38 22.71 -8.74
C ALA A 324 -3.45 23.34 -7.84
N LEU A 325 -3.12 23.65 -6.57
CA LEU A 325 -4.02 24.37 -5.68
C LEU A 325 -4.22 25.82 -6.15
N ASP A 326 -5.49 26.21 -6.30
CA ASP A 326 -5.86 27.59 -6.59
C ASP A 326 -5.48 28.53 -5.44
N GLU A 327 -5.10 29.76 -5.77
CA GLU A 327 -4.88 30.84 -4.81
C GLU A 327 -3.77 30.57 -3.76
N ILE A 328 -2.91 29.59 -4.00
CA ILE A 328 -1.74 29.30 -3.18
C ILE A 328 -0.48 29.64 -3.98
N ASP A 329 0.25 30.64 -3.52
CA ASP A 329 1.47 31.10 -4.17
C ASP A 329 2.53 29.99 -4.20
N GLY A 330 3.06 29.72 -5.41
CA GLY A 330 4.08 28.71 -5.61
C GLY A 330 3.55 27.27 -5.72
N ALA A 331 2.22 27.06 -5.70
CA ALA A 331 1.64 25.77 -5.98
C ALA A 331 2.01 25.28 -7.38
N THR A 332 2.31 23.99 -7.49
CA THR A 332 2.72 23.32 -8.72
C THR A 332 1.80 22.16 -9.04
N ASN A 333 1.97 21.56 -10.21
CA ASN A 333 1.25 20.35 -10.63
C ASN A 333 2.01 19.06 -10.30
N TYR A 334 2.92 19.11 -9.32
CA TYR A 334 3.82 18.00 -8.99
C TYR A 334 3.83 17.72 -7.49
N ALA A 335 3.79 16.42 -7.15
CA ALA A 335 3.90 15.92 -5.79
C ALA A 335 4.56 14.55 -5.80
N ASN A 336 4.70 13.96 -4.62
CA ASN A 336 5.11 12.58 -4.43
C ASN A 336 4.06 11.84 -3.59
N CYS A 337 3.70 10.64 -4.00
CA CYS A 337 2.81 9.76 -3.25
C CYS A 337 3.45 8.39 -3.07
N GLY A 338 3.79 8.07 -1.84
CA GLY A 338 4.46 6.83 -1.51
C GLY A 338 5.95 6.84 -1.88
N GLY A 339 6.44 5.72 -2.30
CA GLY A 339 7.82 5.34 -2.39
C GLY A 339 8.17 4.34 -1.30
N ALA A 340 9.13 3.48 -1.58
CA ALA A 340 9.55 2.44 -0.67
C ALA A 340 11.06 2.19 -0.77
N SER A 341 11.61 1.58 0.26
CA SER A 341 13.03 1.21 0.34
C SER A 341 13.17 -0.18 0.94
N TRP A 342 14.10 -0.98 0.42
CA TRP A 342 14.43 -2.30 0.95
C TRP A 342 15.31 -2.19 2.18
N ALA A 343 14.92 -2.82 3.26
CA ALA A 343 15.69 -2.95 4.50
C ALA A 343 16.19 -4.38 4.70
N VAL A 344 17.33 -4.53 5.36
CA VAL A 344 17.85 -5.80 5.83
C VAL A 344 17.56 -5.92 7.32
N SER A 345 16.96 -7.03 7.72
CA SER A 345 16.61 -7.31 9.10
C SER A 345 17.85 -7.61 9.94
N SER A 346 17.81 -7.23 11.21
CA SER A 346 18.83 -7.66 12.20
C SER A 346 18.82 -9.17 12.43
N ASN A 347 17.75 -9.88 12.04
CA ASN A 347 17.68 -11.34 12.07
C ASN A 347 18.35 -12.01 10.88
N CYS A 348 18.71 -11.29 9.83
CA CYS A 348 19.36 -11.85 8.65
C CYS A 348 20.64 -12.58 9.04
N LYS A 349 20.69 -13.89 8.75
CA LYS A 349 21.82 -14.74 9.12
C LYS A 349 23.00 -14.64 8.15
N ASN A 350 22.73 -14.18 6.92
CA ASN A 350 23.74 -13.98 5.88
C ASN A 350 23.61 -12.56 5.31
N THR A 351 24.02 -11.57 6.13
CA THR A 351 23.96 -10.16 5.74
C THR A 351 24.86 -9.83 4.55
N GLU A 352 25.98 -10.53 4.39
CA GLU A 352 26.88 -10.35 3.23
C GLU A 352 26.16 -10.73 1.94
N LEU A 353 25.44 -11.85 1.91
CA LEU A 353 24.63 -12.29 0.78
C LEU A 353 23.49 -11.29 0.49
N ALA A 354 22.80 -10.82 1.53
CA ALA A 354 21.73 -9.85 1.37
C ALA A 354 22.24 -8.51 0.79
N PHE A 355 23.40 -8.04 1.26
CA PHE A 355 24.03 -6.83 0.73
C PHE A 355 24.49 -7.00 -0.71
N ASP A 356 25.14 -8.11 -1.03
CA ASP A 356 25.59 -8.40 -2.39
C ASP A 356 24.41 -8.50 -3.36
N PHE A 357 23.36 -9.24 -3.00
CA PHE A 357 22.14 -9.35 -3.78
C PHE A 357 21.50 -7.97 -4.04
N LEU A 358 21.26 -7.20 -2.97
CA LEU A 358 20.62 -5.88 -3.08
C LEU A 358 21.48 -4.88 -3.85
N ASN A 359 22.80 -4.92 -3.67
CA ASN A 359 23.72 -4.08 -4.43
C ASN A 359 23.75 -4.45 -5.92
N ALA A 360 23.87 -5.74 -6.24
CA ALA A 360 23.92 -6.20 -7.63
C ALA A 360 22.62 -5.93 -8.40
N THR A 361 21.49 -5.82 -7.69
CA THR A 361 20.16 -5.65 -8.31
C THR A 361 19.64 -4.22 -8.20
N PHE A 362 19.39 -3.70 -7.02
CA PHE A 362 18.79 -2.38 -6.80
C PHE A 362 19.82 -1.27 -6.58
N GLY A 363 21.04 -1.62 -6.13
CA GLY A 363 22.09 -0.64 -5.83
C GLY A 363 22.89 -0.19 -7.05
N SER A 364 23.09 -1.06 -8.04
CA SER A 364 24.00 -0.78 -9.16
C SER A 364 23.44 -1.14 -10.54
N SER A 365 22.32 -1.89 -10.62
CA SER A 365 21.73 -2.29 -11.88
C SER A 365 20.57 -1.40 -12.28
N VAL A 366 20.51 -1.00 -13.55
CA VAL A 366 19.38 -0.31 -14.16
C VAL A 366 18.31 -1.29 -14.67
N ASP A 367 18.61 -2.58 -14.72
CA ASP A 367 17.69 -3.60 -15.23
C ASP A 367 16.40 -3.72 -14.43
N PRO A 368 16.41 -3.78 -13.07
CA PRO A 368 15.17 -3.78 -12.28
C PRO A 368 14.33 -2.52 -12.48
N VAL A 369 14.96 -1.36 -12.65
CA VAL A 369 14.28 -0.09 -12.92
C VAL A 369 13.49 -0.16 -14.23
N SER A 370 14.02 -0.83 -15.26
CA SER A 370 13.35 -0.99 -16.55
C SER A 370 12.07 -1.83 -16.47
N TYR A 371 11.95 -2.71 -15.47
CA TYR A 371 10.76 -3.53 -15.24
C TYR A 371 9.70 -2.85 -14.38
N THR A 372 10.10 -1.91 -13.51
CA THR A 372 9.18 -1.22 -12.59
C THR A 372 8.63 0.09 -13.15
N HIS A 373 9.38 0.78 -14.03
CA HIS A 373 9.03 2.14 -14.47
C HIS A 373 8.80 2.28 -15.98
N LEU A 374 9.22 1.34 -16.82
CA LEU A 374 9.28 1.49 -18.29
C LEU A 374 8.25 0.67 -19.08
N ARG A 375 7.27 0.03 -18.43
CA ARG A 375 6.12 -0.52 -19.16
C ARG A 375 4.96 0.47 -19.31
N ALA A 376 5.13 1.68 -18.80
CA ALA A 376 4.15 2.76 -18.99
C ALA A 376 4.30 3.39 -20.39
#